data_6933085bf1b22dfbb5da4851995dda5a
#
_entry.id   6933085bf1b22dfbb5da4851995dda5a
#
_cell.length_a   1.000
_cell.length_b   1.000
_cell.length_c   1.000
_cell.angle_alpha   90.00
_cell.angle_beta   90.00
_cell.angle_gamma   90.00
#
_symmetry.space_group_name_H-M   'P 1'
#
loop_
_entity.id
_entity.type
_entity.pdbx_description
1 polymer ?
#
loop_
_entity_poly.entity_id
_entity_poly.type
_entity_poly.pdbx_seq_one_letter_code
_entity_poly.pdbx_strand_id
1 'polypeptide(L)'
;MKFKVIILAFLTVTMFWSCKSETSNSISSNEFIETTSNDFPYFVEQFADLKILRYQIPGWNDLSLKEQKLVYYLTQAGLSGRDIMWNMNYRHNLKIRTALEQVYTSFSGDKNTDNWNSFEVYLKRVWFSNGIHHHYSNAKIKPTFSEDYLKSLLKE
;
A
#
# COMPACT_ATOMS: atom_id res chain seq x y z
N MET A 1 40.57 63.77 1.93
CA MET A 1 40.81 62.29 1.82
C MET A 1 40.67 61.65 3.18
N LYS A 2 39.44 61.35 3.61
CA LYS A 2 39.17 60.45 4.76
C LYS A 2 37.70 59.95 4.69
N PHE A 3 37.43 59.15 3.69
CA PHE A 3 36.11 58.56 3.45
C PHE A 3 36.26 57.07 3.22
N LYS A 4 36.78 56.31 4.15
CA LYS A 4 36.93 54.86 3.94
C LYS A 4 36.81 53.97 5.17
N VAL A 5 36.28 54.38 6.28
CA VAL A 5 36.24 53.50 7.49
C VAL A 5 34.84 53.27 8.08
N ILE A 6 33.76 53.71 7.46
CA ILE A 6 32.41 53.56 8.06
C ILE A 6 31.56 52.45 7.40
N ILE A 7 32.05 51.68 6.45
CA ILE A 7 31.26 50.63 5.76
C ILE A 7 31.56 49.22 6.27
N LEU A 8 32.39 49.04 7.27
CA LEU A 8 32.78 47.69 7.71
C LEU A 8 32.17 47.28 9.09
N ALA A 9 31.19 47.97 9.60
CA ALA A 9 30.60 47.66 10.90
C ALA A 9 29.12 47.23 10.84
N PHE A 10 28.60 46.90 9.64
CA PHE A 10 27.15 46.57 9.50
C PHE A 10 26.89 45.17 8.96
N LEU A 11 27.86 44.25 9.00
CA LEU A 11 27.67 42.92 8.36
C LEU A 11 27.91 41.73 9.30
N THR A 12 27.65 41.86 10.60
CA THR A 12 27.78 40.71 11.53
C THR A 12 26.62 40.62 12.51
N VAL A 13 25.40 40.89 12.08
CA VAL A 13 24.19 40.51 12.82
C VAL A 13 23.31 39.66 11.90
N THR A 14 23.83 38.57 11.41
CA THR A 14 23.01 37.49 10.88
C THR A 14 22.86 36.43 11.96
N MET A 15 21.82 36.54 12.73
CA MET A 15 20.82 35.53 13.02
C MET A 15 21.32 34.09 13.16
N PHE A 16 21.72 33.77 14.38
CA PHE A 16 21.54 32.41 14.90
C PHE A 16 20.05 32.20 15.19
N TRP A 17 19.25 31.96 14.14
CA TRP A 17 17.98 31.32 14.34
C TRP A 17 18.27 29.81 14.47
N SER A 18 18.57 29.44 15.71
CA SER A 18 18.62 28.04 16.11
C SER A 18 17.27 27.41 15.78
N CYS A 19 17.23 26.56 14.76
CA CYS A 19 16.17 25.59 14.61
C CYS A 19 16.22 24.70 15.84
N LYS A 20 15.29 24.93 16.74
CA LYS A 20 14.98 24.00 17.83
C LYS A 20 14.47 22.74 17.15
N SER A 21 15.29 21.70 17.12
CA SER A 21 14.84 20.36 16.75
C SER A 21 13.82 19.94 17.79
N GLU A 22 12.55 20.01 17.42
CA GLU A 22 11.52 19.32 18.18
C GLU A 22 11.85 17.83 18.12
N THR A 23 12.10 17.28 19.28
CA THR A 23 12.20 15.84 19.51
C THR A 23 10.96 15.21 18.91
N SER A 24 11.13 14.41 17.87
CA SER A 24 10.08 13.58 17.32
C SER A 24 9.64 12.62 18.41
N ASN A 25 8.58 12.98 19.10
CA ASN A 25 7.83 12.01 19.88
C ASN A 25 7.37 10.96 18.88
N SER A 26 7.86 9.75 19.06
CA SER A 26 7.33 8.57 18.38
C SER A 26 5.84 8.51 18.72
N ILE A 27 5.01 8.95 17.77
CA ILE A 27 3.57 8.77 17.86
C ILE A 27 3.35 7.27 17.83
N SER A 28 3.02 6.73 18.99
CA SER A 28 2.52 5.37 19.13
C SER A 28 1.42 5.18 18.08
N SER A 29 1.53 4.14 17.29
CA SER A 29 0.60 3.79 16.19
C SER A 29 -0.84 3.54 16.65
N ASN A 30 -1.16 3.76 17.90
CA ASN A 30 -2.47 3.55 18.51
C ASN A 30 -3.30 4.83 18.72
N GLU A 31 -2.76 6.02 18.39
CA GLU A 31 -3.44 7.29 18.75
C GLU A 31 -4.21 7.95 17.58
N PHE A 32 -4.26 7.31 16.43
CA PHE A 32 -4.96 7.88 15.25
C PHE A 32 -6.40 7.37 15.08
N ILE A 33 -7.00 6.70 16.08
CA ILE A 33 -8.36 6.09 15.97
C ILE A 33 -9.41 6.77 16.84
N GLU A 34 -9.10 7.80 17.61
CA GLU A 34 -10.10 8.45 18.47
C GLU A 34 -10.38 9.88 18.04
N THR A 35 -11.24 10.09 17.05
CA THR A 35 -12.21 11.20 17.01
C THR A 35 -13.03 11.23 15.72
N THR A 36 -13.80 10.20 15.44
CA THR A 36 -15.05 10.38 14.69
C THR A 36 -16.07 9.40 15.24
N SER A 37 -17.17 9.91 15.75
CA SER A 37 -18.37 9.18 16.17
C SER A 37 -19.07 8.51 14.98
N ASN A 38 -18.32 7.84 14.13
CA ASN A 38 -18.81 7.11 12.98
C ASN A 38 -18.47 5.65 13.19
N ASP A 39 -19.50 4.88 13.48
CA ASP A 39 -19.49 3.43 13.76
C ASP A 39 -19.07 2.60 12.51
N PHE A 40 -18.49 3.26 11.49
CA PHE A 40 -18.10 2.63 10.25
C PHE A 40 -16.71 2.01 10.36
N PRO A 41 -16.55 0.70 10.10
CA PRO A 41 -15.27 0.00 10.22
C PRO A 41 -14.36 0.35 9.02
N TYR A 42 -13.60 1.42 9.14
CA TYR A 42 -12.64 1.84 8.10
C TYR A 42 -11.50 0.85 7.92
N PHE A 43 -10.98 0.29 9.00
CA PHE A 43 -9.88 -0.65 8.95
C PHE A 43 -10.35 -2.05 8.55
N VAL A 44 -9.69 -2.67 7.59
CA VAL A 44 -9.97 -4.05 7.15
C VAL A 44 -8.88 -4.98 7.60
N GLU A 45 -7.64 -4.70 7.19
CA GLU A 45 -6.50 -5.58 7.39
C GLU A 45 -5.19 -4.80 7.26
N GLN A 46 -4.15 -5.29 7.93
CA GLN A 46 -2.77 -4.87 7.69
C GLN A 46 -1.89 -6.08 7.45
N PHE A 47 -1.07 -6.03 6.41
CA PHE A 47 -0.03 -7.03 6.13
C PHE A 47 1.23 -6.33 5.62
N ALA A 48 2.39 -6.79 6.10
CA ALA A 48 3.66 -6.10 5.87
C ALA A 48 3.55 -4.58 6.21
N ASP A 49 3.91 -3.73 5.26
CA ASP A 49 3.86 -2.27 5.34
C ASP A 49 2.57 -1.67 4.74
N LEU A 50 1.57 -2.48 4.43
CA LEU A 50 0.34 -2.09 3.76
C LEU A 50 -0.87 -2.17 4.69
N LYS A 51 -1.73 -1.15 4.65
CA LYS A 51 -3.03 -1.12 5.32
C LYS A 51 -4.16 -1.08 4.29
N ILE A 52 -5.15 -1.94 4.48
CA ILE A 52 -6.37 -1.96 3.66
C ILE A 52 -7.46 -1.23 4.42
N LEU A 53 -7.99 -0.19 3.80
CA LEU A 53 -9.04 0.64 4.35
C LEU A 53 -10.29 0.57 3.48
N ARG A 54 -11.45 0.69 4.11
CA ARG A 54 -12.73 0.94 3.45
C ARG A 54 -13.03 2.43 3.46
N TYR A 55 -13.78 2.86 2.47
CA TYR A 55 -14.32 4.21 2.43
C TYR A 55 -15.83 4.17 2.32
N GLN A 56 -16.49 5.08 3.03
CA GLN A 56 -17.90 5.36 2.78
C GLN A 56 -18.03 6.18 1.49
N ILE A 57 -19.16 6.04 0.83
CA ILE A 57 -19.54 6.87 -0.32
C ILE A 57 -20.65 7.81 0.15
N PRO A 58 -20.29 9.05 0.57
CA PRO A 58 -21.31 10.03 0.97
C PRO A 58 -22.28 10.28 -0.19
N GLY A 59 -23.55 10.45 0.12
CA GLY A 59 -24.59 10.70 -0.89
C GLY A 59 -25.06 9.45 -1.66
N TRP A 60 -24.55 8.25 -1.36
CA TRP A 60 -25.04 7.01 -2.02
C TRP A 60 -26.54 6.82 -1.89
N ASN A 61 -27.09 7.08 -0.70
CA ASN A 61 -28.50 6.91 -0.42
C ASN A 61 -29.39 8.01 -1.03
N ASP A 62 -28.79 9.11 -1.48
CA ASP A 62 -29.48 10.23 -2.16
C ASP A 62 -29.69 9.94 -3.66
N LEU A 63 -28.96 8.95 -4.19
CA LEU A 63 -29.09 8.50 -5.57
C LEU A 63 -30.38 7.70 -5.78
N SER A 64 -31.06 7.94 -6.89
CA SER A 64 -32.15 7.08 -7.34
C SER A 64 -31.67 5.64 -7.61
N LEU A 65 -32.56 4.66 -7.54
CA LEU A 65 -32.22 3.26 -7.85
C LEU A 65 -31.60 3.10 -9.25
N LYS A 66 -32.01 3.92 -10.22
CA LYS A 66 -31.46 3.90 -11.58
C LYS A 66 -30.00 4.35 -11.59
N GLU A 67 -29.66 5.40 -10.86
CA GLU A 67 -28.30 5.90 -10.72
C GLU A 67 -27.40 4.92 -9.94
N GLN A 68 -27.91 4.34 -8.85
CA GLN A 68 -27.18 3.31 -8.10
C GLN A 68 -26.83 2.10 -8.98
N LYS A 69 -27.80 1.63 -9.79
CA LYS A 69 -27.56 0.56 -10.77
C LYS A 69 -26.54 0.97 -11.83
N LEU A 70 -26.59 2.20 -12.32
CA LEU A 70 -25.60 2.70 -13.28
C LEU A 70 -24.19 2.66 -12.69
N VAL A 71 -24.00 3.20 -11.48
CA VAL A 71 -22.69 3.19 -10.79
C VAL A 71 -22.22 1.75 -10.57
N TYR A 72 -23.11 0.84 -10.15
CA TYR A 72 -22.77 -0.57 -10.00
C TYR A 72 -22.25 -1.19 -11.29
N TYR A 73 -22.95 -1.03 -12.41
CA TYR A 73 -22.54 -1.63 -13.68
C TYR A 73 -21.27 -0.96 -14.26
N LEU A 74 -21.09 0.34 -14.07
CA LEU A 74 -19.85 1.02 -14.44
C LEU A 74 -18.67 0.49 -13.62
N THR A 75 -18.86 0.23 -12.34
CA THR A 75 -17.84 -0.39 -11.47
C THR A 75 -17.51 -1.80 -11.94
N GLN A 76 -18.52 -2.63 -12.29
CA GLN A 76 -18.29 -3.97 -12.82
C GLN A 76 -17.54 -3.93 -14.16
N ALA A 77 -17.88 -2.99 -15.04
CA ALA A 77 -17.17 -2.78 -16.29
C ALA A 77 -15.70 -2.39 -16.05
N GLY A 78 -15.45 -1.49 -15.10
CA GLY A 78 -14.07 -1.12 -14.69
C GLY A 78 -13.27 -2.32 -14.14
N LEU A 79 -13.90 -3.13 -13.29
CA LEU A 79 -13.27 -4.32 -12.71
C LEU A 79 -12.95 -5.39 -13.76
N SER A 80 -13.76 -5.54 -14.82
CA SER A 80 -13.48 -6.50 -15.90
C SER A 80 -12.23 -6.16 -16.72
N GLY A 81 -11.80 -4.88 -16.73
CA GLY A 81 -10.55 -4.44 -17.34
C GLY A 81 -9.29 -4.64 -16.48
N ARG A 82 -9.42 -5.17 -15.28
CA ARG A 82 -8.32 -5.24 -14.30
C ARG A 82 -7.11 -6.05 -14.77
N ASP A 83 -7.32 -7.07 -15.58
CA ASP A 83 -6.24 -7.91 -16.12
C ASP A 83 -5.28 -7.14 -17.03
N ILE A 84 -5.74 -6.05 -17.63
CA ILE A 84 -4.90 -5.14 -18.43
C ILE A 84 -3.76 -4.58 -17.57
N MET A 85 -4.04 -4.15 -16.33
CA MET A 85 -3.02 -3.60 -15.43
C MET A 85 -1.94 -4.63 -15.11
N TRP A 86 -2.33 -5.88 -14.86
CA TRP A 86 -1.39 -6.97 -14.62
C TRP A 86 -0.46 -7.20 -15.82
N ASN A 87 -1.03 -7.26 -17.02
CA ASN A 87 -0.27 -7.52 -18.24
C ASN A 87 0.64 -6.35 -18.63
N MET A 88 0.20 -5.12 -18.42
CA MET A 88 1.00 -3.92 -18.70
C MET A 88 2.21 -3.81 -17.78
N ASN A 89 2.07 -4.15 -16.50
CA ASN A 89 3.16 -4.07 -15.52
C ASN A 89 4.27 -5.08 -15.81
N TYR A 90 3.92 -6.28 -16.26
CA TYR A 90 4.89 -7.30 -16.68
C TYR A 90 4.19 -8.45 -17.42
N ARG A 91 4.73 -8.84 -18.58
CA ARG A 91 4.12 -9.86 -19.46
C ARG A 91 3.81 -11.21 -18.84
N HIS A 92 4.40 -11.54 -17.69
CA HIS A 92 4.18 -12.82 -17.01
C HIS A 92 3.29 -12.70 -15.77
N ASN A 93 2.89 -11.48 -15.38
CA ASN A 93 2.13 -11.27 -14.14
C ASN A 93 0.81 -12.07 -14.09
N LEU A 94 0.07 -12.16 -15.19
CA LEU A 94 -1.18 -12.94 -15.22
C LEU A 94 -0.94 -14.43 -14.96
N LYS A 95 0.11 -15.01 -15.55
CA LYS A 95 0.47 -16.41 -15.30
C LYS A 95 0.93 -16.64 -13.87
N ILE A 96 1.74 -15.72 -13.33
CA ILE A 96 2.22 -15.78 -11.95
C ILE A 96 1.03 -15.68 -10.99
N ARG A 97 0.11 -14.74 -11.22
CA ARG A 97 -1.12 -14.60 -10.43
C ARG A 97 -1.92 -15.89 -10.42
N THR A 98 -2.21 -16.45 -11.59
CA THR A 98 -2.98 -17.70 -11.71
C THR A 98 -2.31 -18.85 -10.94
N ALA A 99 -0.98 -19.01 -11.08
CA ALA A 99 -0.25 -20.04 -10.36
C ALA A 99 -0.30 -19.86 -8.84
N LEU A 100 -0.07 -18.64 -8.35
CA LEU A 100 -0.12 -18.33 -6.92
C LEU A 100 -1.54 -18.51 -6.34
N GLU A 101 -2.58 -18.07 -7.07
CA GLU A 101 -3.98 -18.26 -6.68
C GLU A 101 -4.38 -19.74 -6.65
N GLN A 102 -3.89 -20.51 -7.60
CA GLN A 102 -4.11 -21.96 -7.61
C GLN A 102 -3.48 -22.62 -6.38
N VAL A 103 -2.22 -22.32 -6.08
CA VAL A 103 -1.57 -22.78 -4.84
C VAL A 103 -2.38 -22.39 -3.61
N TYR A 104 -2.79 -21.13 -3.50
CA TYR A 104 -3.55 -20.63 -2.35
C TYR A 104 -4.88 -21.35 -2.14
N THR A 105 -5.56 -21.71 -3.23
CA THR A 105 -6.85 -22.40 -3.20
C THR A 105 -6.76 -23.91 -3.05
N SER A 106 -5.74 -24.54 -3.64
CA SER A 106 -5.59 -26.01 -3.64
C SER A 106 -4.78 -26.56 -2.45
N PHE A 107 -3.96 -25.73 -1.80
CA PHE A 107 -3.12 -26.18 -0.70
C PHE A 107 -3.93 -26.75 0.45
N SER A 108 -3.69 -28.02 0.75
CA SER A 108 -4.38 -28.79 1.80
C SER A 108 -3.55 -28.96 3.08
N GLY A 109 -2.31 -28.49 3.09
CA GLY A 109 -1.41 -28.59 4.25
C GLY A 109 -1.74 -27.60 5.38
N ASP A 110 -0.88 -27.57 6.40
CA ASP A 110 -1.06 -26.69 7.55
C ASP A 110 -0.79 -25.20 7.19
N LYS A 111 -1.84 -24.40 7.25
CA LYS A 111 -1.81 -22.96 6.97
C LYS A 111 -1.35 -22.11 8.16
N ASN A 112 -1.05 -22.72 9.32
CA ASN A 112 -0.57 -21.99 10.51
C ASN A 112 0.96 -21.96 10.63
N THR A 113 1.69 -22.36 9.58
CA THR A 113 3.14 -22.36 9.55
C THR A 113 3.71 -20.99 9.17
N ASP A 114 4.91 -20.64 9.65
CA ASP A 114 5.61 -19.40 9.27
C ASP A 114 5.87 -19.31 7.76
N ASN A 115 6.15 -20.46 7.12
CA ASN A 115 6.35 -20.52 5.68
C ASN A 115 5.07 -20.19 4.91
N TRP A 116 3.92 -20.73 5.35
CA TRP A 116 2.63 -20.39 4.74
C TRP A 116 2.25 -18.94 4.97
N ASN A 117 2.41 -18.41 6.18
CA ASN A 117 2.18 -17.01 6.49
C ASN A 117 3.05 -16.09 5.60
N SER A 118 4.30 -16.44 5.40
CA SER A 118 5.22 -15.72 4.50
C SER A 118 4.76 -15.78 3.03
N PHE A 119 4.26 -16.93 2.58
CA PHE A 119 3.67 -17.09 1.24
C PHE A 119 2.40 -16.23 1.08
N GLU A 120 1.50 -16.26 2.06
CA GLU A 120 0.26 -15.48 2.05
C GLU A 120 0.54 -13.97 2.00
N VAL A 121 1.49 -13.47 2.80
CA VAL A 121 1.93 -12.07 2.77
C VAL A 121 2.50 -11.71 1.40
N TYR A 122 3.32 -12.57 0.80
CA TYR A 122 3.84 -12.35 -0.54
C TYR A 122 2.73 -12.28 -1.58
N LEU A 123 1.78 -13.22 -1.56
CA LEU A 123 0.62 -13.24 -2.45
C LEU A 123 -0.22 -11.97 -2.32
N LYS A 124 -0.53 -11.54 -1.10
CA LYS A 124 -1.26 -10.28 -0.82
C LYS A 124 -0.52 -9.06 -1.37
N ARG A 125 0.80 -9.00 -1.24
CA ARG A 125 1.61 -7.93 -1.84
C ARG A 125 1.56 -7.94 -3.38
N VAL A 126 1.60 -9.12 -3.99
CA VAL A 126 1.47 -9.29 -5.45
C VAL A 126 0.09 -8.84 -5.92
N TRP A 127 -0.97 -9.19 -5.20
CA TRP A 127 -2.33 -8.73 -5.49
C TRP A 127 -2.45 -7.21 -5.38
N PHE A 128 -1.94 -6.62 -4.31
CA PHE A 128 -1.97 -5.18 -4.09
C PHE A 128 -1.27 -4.40 -5.21
N SER A 129 -0.13 -4.92 -5.66
CA SER A 129 0.72 -4.25 -6.67
C SER A 129 0.32 -4.56 -8.12
N ASN A 130 -0.68 -5.41 -8.35
CA ASN A 130 -1.02 -5.98 -9.66
C ASN A 130 0.20 -6.59 -10.38
N GLY A 131 1.04 -7.30 -9.63
CA GLY A 131 2.23 -7.98 -10.15
C GLY A 131 3.36 -8.12 -9.15
N ILE A 132 4.47 -8.67 -9.62
CA ILE A 132 5.66 -8.98 -8.79
C ILE A 132 6.59 -7.76 -8.55
N HIS A 133 6.22 -6.59 -9.07
CA HIS A 133 6.98 -5.36 -8.85
C HIS A 133 6.21 -4.42 -7.93
N HIS A 134 6.95 -3.61 -7.20
CA HIS A 134 6.36 -2.58 -6.35
C HIS A 134 5.50 -1.63 -7.19
N HIS A 135 4.33 -1.25 -6.69
CA HIS A 135 3.30 -0.49 -7.42
C HIS A 135 3.73 0.92 -7.89
N TYR A 136 4.82 1.47 -7.34
CA TYR A 136 5.39 2.76 -7.77
C TYR A 136 6.83 2.64 -8.31
N SER A 137 7.38 1.44 -8.48
CA SER A 137 8.75 1.26 -8.94
C SER A 137 8.97 -0.07 -9.66
N ASN A 138 10.13 -0.22 -10.30
CA ASN A 138 10.55 -1.47 -10.92
C ASN A 138 11.21 -2.45 -9.93
N ALA A 139 11.22 -2.14 -8.63
CA ALA A 139 11.76 -3.03 -7.61
C ALA A 139 10.88 -4.27 -7.48
N LYS A 140 11.49 -5.45 -7.56
CA LYS A 140 10.77 -6.71 -7.38
C LYS A 140 10.42 -6.93 -5.92
N ILE A 141 9.19 -7.37 -5.66
CA ILE A 141 8.74 -7.85 -4.37
C ILE A 141 9.45 -9.20 -4.13
N LYS A 142 10.30 -9.23 -3.09
CA LYS A 142 11.02 -10.45 -2.74
C LYS A 142 10.18 -11.26 -1.74
N PRO A 143 9.99 -12.58 -1.97
CA PRO A 143 9.44 -13.47 -0.96
C PRO A 143 10.39 -13.61 0.23
N THR A 144 9.84 -13.86 1.41
CA THR A 144 10.59 -14.17 2.64
C THR A 144 10.71 -15.66 2.92
N PHE A 145 10.01 -16.49 2.16
CA PHE A 145 10.14 -17.94 2.16
C PHE A 145 11.19 -18.42 1.13
N SER A 146 11.64 -19.67 1.28
CA SER A 146 12.67 -20.26 0.40
C SER A 146 12.13 -20.69 -0.97
N GLU A 147 13.04 -20.78 -1.95
CA GLU A 147 12.71 -21.30 -3.28
C GLU A 147 12.24 -22.77 -3.20
N ASP A 148 12.83 -23.58 -2.32
CA ASP A 148 12.45 -24.99 -2.16
C ASP A 148 11.04 -25.13 -1.59
N TYR A 149 10.63 -24.23 -0.71
CA TYR A 149 9.26 -24.20 -0.23
C TYR A 149 8.28 -23.87 -1.36
N LEU A 150 8.57 -22.88 -2.21
CA LEU A 150 7.74 -22.60 -3.38
C LEU A 150 7.64 -23.80 -4.32
N LYS A 151 8.77 -24.47 -4.56
CA LYS A 151 8.78 -25.71 -5.39
C LYS A 151 7.93 -26.82 -4.80
N SER A 152 7.89 -26.97 -3.47
CA SER A 152 7.01 -27.96 -2.82
C SER A 152 5.54 -27.61 -3.03
N LEU A 153 5.16 -26.34 -2.87
CA LEU A 153 3.78 -25.87 -3.09
C LEU A 153 3.29 -26.07 -4.54
N LEU A 154 4.20 -25.98 -5.51
CA LEU A 154 3.86 -26.15 -6.94
C LEU A 154 3.77 -27.61 -7.39
N LYS A 155 4.11 -28.56 -6.52
CA LYS A 155 4.04 -30.01 -6.80
C LYS A 155 2.78 -30.68 -6.24
N GLU A 156 2.09 -30.00 -5.33
CA GLU A 156 0.79 -30.40 -4.77
C GLU A 156 -0.36 -30.03 -5.71
#